data_fe0fd435f0961a9a6566dbcba7e4f5ae
#
_entry.id   fe0fd435f0961a9a6566dbcba7e4f5ae
#
_cell.length_a   1.000
_cell.length_b   1.000
_cell.length_c   1.000
_cell.angle_alpha   90.00
_cell.angle_beta   90.00
_cell.angle_gamma   90.00
#
_symmetry.space_group_name_H-M   'P 1'
#
loop_
_entity.id
_entity.type
_entity.pdbx_description
1 polymer ?
#
loop_
_entity_poly.entity_id
_entity_poly.type
_entity_poly.pdbx_seq_one_letter_code
_entity_poly.pdbx_strand_id
1 'polypeptide(L)'
;MTPAPKVASSLIVCSLEPWGSVRRRIRILVDELVDMDPDLHVLYVAPAIDIPFELRKGRLSDLRLPRHEQVHPRVHVLRPRKWLPRSIGPFADHALSRQVSRAAHDLGLIDPLVWINDASYAEYALSTGWPTVYDVTDDWLLAQNTPRQLARLRADEALLLARSGAVVVCSPALARTRGESRAVELIPNGVDVDLFRTPQPRPTDLPASPVAVYVGTLHEDRTDVPLILDLAEARPDLQIALVGPDHLARSDSERLAAVATIHLLGPQPYDQVPGFMQHADIVVIPHLVNPFTESLDPIKAYECLAAGRPTVTTPVAGFRDLGPPIDVCDRDGFVAAVAALVDSPACADDRDTPPAPREVATWRQRAQAMNQVMQRVRAASVAP
;
A
#
# COMPACT_ATOMS: atom_id res chain seq x y z
N MET A 1 6.13 -22.42 42.14
CA MET A 1 5.07 -21.80 41.30
C MET A 1 5.54 -21.88 39.87
N THR A 2 4.97 -22.76 39.08
CA THR A 2 5.22 -22.87 37.65
C THR A 2 4.63 -21.64 36.98
N PRO A 3 5.39 -20.86 36.18
CA PRO A 3 4.81 -19.72 35.47
C PRO A 3 3.67 -20.25 34.57
N ALA A 4 2.50 -19.58 34.61
CA ALA A 4 1.42 -19.87 33.72
C ALA A 4 1.93 -19.81 32.27
N PRO A 5 1.50 -20.73 31.39
CA PRO A 5 1.91 -20.70 29.98
C PRO A 5 1.55 -19.32 29.41
N LYS A 6 2.54 -18.59 28.86
CA LYS A 6 2.29 -17.39 28.09
C LYS A 6 1.35 -17.74 26.97
N VAL A 7 0.16 -17.15 26.98
CA VAL A 7 -0.78 -17.25 25.85
C VAL A 7 -0.09 -16.64 24.64
N ALA A 8 0.16 -17.45 23.64
CA ALA A 8 0.80 -16.96 22.39
C ALA A 8 -0.05 -15.83 21.81
N SER A 9 0.58 -14.71 21.48
CA SER A 9 -0.10 -13.58 20.85
C SER A 9 -0.55 -14.00 19.45
N SER A 10 -1.85 -13.95 19.17
CA SER A 10 -2.45 -14.39 17.91
C SER A 10 -3.10 -13.25 17.16
N LEU A 11 -2.85 -13.13 15.85
CA LEU A 11 -3.37 -12.08 14.99
C LEU A 11 -3.94 -12.68 13.69
N ILE A 12 -5.15 -12.28 13.31
CA ILE A 12 -5.74 -12.53 11.98
C ILE A 12 -5.79 -11.19 11.25
N VAL A 13 -5.18 -11.11 10.07
CA VAL A 13 -5.15 -9.91 9.24
C VAL A 13 -5.96 -10.17 7.98
N CYS A 14 -7.12 -9.53 7.82
CA CYS A 14 -7.91 -9.58 6.58
C CYS A 14 -7.55 -8.39 5.70
N SER A 15 -6.79 -8.64 4.64
CA SER A 15 -6.14 -7.61 3.82
C SER A 15 -6.71 -7.50 2.42
N LEU A 16 -6.77 -6.27 1.90
CA LEU A 16 -6.97 -5.97 0.48
C LEU A 16 -5.70 -6.18 -0.36
N GLU A 17 -4.55 -6.34 0.30
CA GLU A 17 -3.26 -6.48 -0.35
C GLU A 17 -2.88 -7.96 -0.48
N PRO A 18 -2.46 -8.43 -1.66
CA PRO A 18 -1.91 -9.77 -1.79
C PRO A 18 -0.54 -9.86 -1.11
N TRP A 19 -0.23 -11.02 -0.55
CA TRP A 19 1.13 -11.32 -0.11
C TRP A 19 1.97 -11.66 -1.33
N GLY A 20 2.79 -10.72 -1.78
CA GLY A 20 3.58 -10.81 -3.02
C GLY A 20 4.95 -10.13 -2.91
N SER A 21 5.63 -9.97 -4.04
CA SER A 21 6.94 -9.28 -4.12
C SER A 21 6.84 -7.77 -3.84
N VAL A 22 5.73 -7.16 -4.19
CA VAL A 22 5.48 -5.74 -3.89
C VAL A 22 5.11 -5.61 -2.41
N ARG A 23 5.97 -4.97 -1.64
CA ARG A 23 5.73 -4.71 -0.21
C ARG A 23 4.87 -3.44 -0.07
N ARG A 24 3.74 -3.58 0.62
CA ARG A 24 2.81 -2.49 0.92
C ARG A 24 2.57 -2.41 2.42
N ARG A 25 1.84 -1.37 2.86
CA ARG A 25 1.60 -1.03 4.26
C ARG A 25 1.30 -2.24 5.15
N ILE A 26 0.27 -3.02 4.83
CA ILE A 26 -0.21 -4.08 5.72
C ILE A 26 0.87 -5.14 5.91
N ARG A 27 1.52 -5.56 4.82
CA ARG A 27 2.59 -6.55 4.89
C ARG A 27 3.78 -6.03 5.69
N ILE A 28 4.23 -4.79 5.44
CA ILE A 28 5.39 -4.22 6.14
C ILE A 28 5.11 -4.12 7.64
N LEU A 29 3.91 -3.65 8.01
CA LEU A 29 3.53 -3.59 9.42
C LEU A 29 3.44 -4.97 10.07
N VAL A 30 2.98 -6.01 9.35
CA VAL A 30 3.00 -7.40 9.85
C VAL A 30 4.43 -7.88 10.07
N ASP A 31 5.33 -7.67 9.09
CA ASP A 31 6.75 -8.03 9.21
C ASP A 31 7.36 -7.37 10.48
N GLU A 32 7.16 -6.07 10.66
CA GLU A 32 7.65 -5.31 11.82
C GLU A 32 7.04 -5.78 13.15
N LEU A 33 5.74 -6.07 13.20
CA LEU A 33 5.08 -6.58 14.41
C LEU A 33 5.62 -7.95 14.81
N VAL A 34 5.87 -8.84 13.85
CA VAL A 34 6.44 -10.17 14.08
C VAL A 34 7.89 -10.07 14.58
N ASP A 35 8.65 -9.09 14.09
CA ASP A 35 10.01 -8.83 14.55
C ASP A 35 10.06 -8.22 15.96
N MET A 36 9.02 -7.47 16.34
CA MET A 36 8.91 -6.88 17.69
C MET A 36 8.44 -7.86 18.75
N ASP A 37 7.57 -8.79 18.39
CA ASP A 37 6.99 -9.77 19.32
C ASP A 37 7.34 -11.20 18.88
N PRO A 38 8.31 -11.87 19.56
CA PRO A 38 8.71 -13.22 19.22
C PRO A 38 7.62 -14.28 19.44
N ASP A 39 6.58 -13.97 20.21
CA ASP A 39 5.49 -14.88 20.51
C ASP A 39 4.27 -14.65 19.57
N LEU A 40 4.32 -13.63 18.69
CA LEU A 40 3.22 -13.29 17.77
C LEU A 40 3.12 -14.29 16.61
N HIS A 41 1.97 -14.92 16.49
CA HIS A 41 1.59 -15.76 15.33
C HIS A 41 0.53 -15.07 14.49
N VAL A 42 0.73 -15.04 13.18
CA VAL A 42 -0.12 -14.30 12.24
C VAL A 42 -0.73 -15.21 11.19
N LEU A 43 -2.05 -15.15 11.03
CA LEU A 43 -2.76 -15.62 9.86
C LEU A 43 -3.09 -14.43 8.96
N TYR A 44 -2.35 -14.28 7.86
CA TYR A 44 -2.61 -13.27 6.84
C TYR A 44 -3.62 -13.81 5.82
N VAL A 45 -4.78 -13.20 5.76
CA VAL A 45 -5.86 -13.52 4.82
C VAL A 45 -5.75 -12.58 3.63
N ALA A 46 -5.21 -13.07 2.53
CA ALA A 46 -5.07 -12.33 1.28
C ALA A 46 -6.43 -12.15 0.56
N PRO A 47 -6.52 -11.26 -0.43
CA PRO A 47 -7.71 -11.11 -1.25
C PRO A 47 -8.23 -12.44 -1.80
N ALA A 48 -9.54 -12.64 -1.75
CA ALA A 48 -10.15 -13.89 -2.19
C ALA A 48 -10.04 -14.08 -3.71
N ILE A 49 -9.53 -15.23 -4.15
CA ILE A 49 -9.44 -15.61 -5.56
C ILE A 49 -10.83 -16.00 -6.07
N ASP A 50 -11.34 -15.25 -7.06
CA ASP A 50 -12.62 -15.52 -7.75
C ASP A 50 -12.40 -16.53 -8.88
N ILE A 51 -12.61 -17.82 -8.60
CA ILE A 51 -12.30 -18.89 -9.56
C ILE A 51 -13.02 -18.72 -10.91
N PRO A 52 -14.34 -18.47 -10.97
CA PRO A 52 -15.00 -18.25 -12.26
C PRO A 52 -14.49 -17.02 -13.02
N PHE A 53 -14.13 -15.96 -12.31
CA PHE A 53 -13.59 -14.75 -12.93
C PHE A 53 -12.20 -14.99 -13.52
N GLU A 54 -11.28 -15.62 -12.76
CA GLU A 54 -9.93 -15.91 -13.23
C GLU A 54 -9.92 -16.86 -14.43
N LEU A 55 -10.77 -17.90 -14.41
CA LEU A 55 -10.95 -18.82 -15.54
C LEU A 55 -11.44 -18.08 -16.79
N ARG A 56 -12.43 -17.19 -16.64
CA ARG A 56 -12.95 -16.40 -17.77
C ARG A 56 -11.93 -15.43 -18.35
N LYS A 57 -11.02 -14.92 -17.52
CA LYS A 57 -9.93 -14.01 -17.92
C LYS A 57 -8.69 -14.75 -18.41
N GLY A 58 -8.66 -16.07 -18.34
CA GLY A 58 -7.47 -16.89 -18.70
C GLY A 58 -6.29 -16.73 -17.73
N ARG A 59 -6.49 -16.14 -16.53
CA ARG A 59 -5.45 -15.92 -15.52
C ARG A 59 -5.25 -17.18 -14.68
N LEU A 60 -4.55 -18.16 -15.22
CA LEU A 60 -4.31 -19.43 -14.53
C LEU A 60 -3.19 -19.34 -13.47
N SER A 61 -2.35 -18.32 -13.50
CA SER A 61 -1.27 -18.10 -12.54
C SER A 61 -1.77 -18.06 -11.10
N ASP A 62 -2.82 -17.28 -10.85
CA ASP A 62 -3.35 -17.07 -9.50
C ASP A 62 -4.04 -18.34 -8.96
N LEU A 63 -4.60 -19.15 -9.85
CA LEU A 63 -5.20 -20.44 -9.48
C LEU A 63 -4.16 -21.49 -9.06
N ARG A 64 -2.90 -21.34 -9.51
CA ARG A 64 -1.78 -22.22 -9.15
C ARG A 64 -1.16 -21.88 -7.81
N LEU A 65 -1.40 -20.68 -7.27
CA LEU A 65 -0.91 -20.31 -5.96
C LEU A 65 -1.44 -21.28 -4.89
N PRO A 66 -0.58 -21.66 -3.92
CA PRO A 66 -1.03 -22.51 -2.83
C PRO A 66 -2.10 -21.80 -2.00
N ARG A 67 -3.13 -22.56 -1.57
CA ARG A 67 -4.20 -21.99 -0.76
C ARG A 67 -3.71 -21.59 0.63
N HIS A 68 -2.78 -22.36 1.18
CA HIS A 68 -2.09 -22.11 2.43
C HIS A 68 -0.59 -22.14 2.17
N GLU A 69 0.11 -21.17 2.71
CA GLU A 69 1.56 -21.05 2.58
C GLU A 69 2.14 -20.52 3.88
N GLN A 70 3.16 -21.17 4.39
CA GLN A 70 3.96 -20.65 5.49
C GLN A 70 5.11 -19.82 4.88
N VAL A 71 5.05 -18.50 5.03
CA VAL A 71 6.03 -17.56 4.46
C VAL A 71 7.11 -17.15 5.47
N HIS A 72 6.83 -17.37 6.75
CA HIS A 72 7.74 -17.17 7.87
C HIS A 72 7.36 -18.17 8.96
N PRO A 73 8.25 -18.61 9.87
CA PRO A 73 7.90 -19.55 10.95
C PRO A 73 6.66 -19.17 11.77
N ARG A 74 6.32 -17.89 11.83
CA ARG A 74 5.19 -17.33 12.58
C ARG A 74 4.13 -16.63 11.71
N VAL A 75 4.29 -16.65 10.35
CA VAL A 75 3.33 -16.03 9.43
C VAL A 75 2.84 -17.06 8.43
N HIS A 76 1.54 -17.26 8.42
CA HIS A 76 0.83 -18.12 7.47
C HIS A 76 -0.08 -17.28 6.59
N VAL A 77 -0.02 -17.50 5.28
CA VAL A 77 -0.87 -16.84 4.29
C VAL A 77 -1.97 -17.77 3.85
N LEU A 78 -3.20 -17.34 4.03
CA LEU A 78 -4.39 -17.95 3.45
C LEU A 78 -4.80 -17.16 2.21
N ARG A 79 -5.00 -17.85 1.08
CA ARG A 79 -5.62 -17.30 -0.14
C ARG A 79 -7.01 -17.92 -0.29
N PRO A 80 -8.06 -17.28 0.25
CA PRO A 80 -9.41 -17.82 0.19
C PRO A 80 -9.87 -17.93 -1.26
N ARG A 81 -10.66 -18.96 -1.55
CA ARG A 81 -11.21 -19.22 -2.89
C ARG A 81 -12.72 -19.09 -2.87
N LYS A 82 -13.30 -18.33 -3.79
CA LYS A 82 -14.75 -18.23 -3.96
C LYS A 82 -15.17 -18.77 -5.32
N TRP A 83 -16.26 -19.51 -5.32
CA TRP A 83 -16.86 -20.10 -6.51
C TRP A 83 -18.13 -19.37 -6.94
N LEU A 84 -18.74 -18.63 -6.02
CA LEU A 84 -19.95 -17.88 -6.26
C LEU A 84 -19.67 -16.38 -6.16
N PRO A 85 -20.22 -15.57 -7.07
CA PRO A 85 -20.12 -14.12 -6.96
C PRO A 85 -20.88 -13.64 -5.71
N ARG A 86 -20.32 -12.63 -5.06
CA ARG A 86 -20.95 -11.99 -3.89
C ARG A 86 -22.31 -11.36 -4.19
N SER A 87 -22.66 -11.19 -5.49
CA SER A 87 -23.97 -10.69 -5.91
C SER A 87 -25.13 -11.68 -5.71
N ILE A 88 -24.84 -12.96 -5.44
CA ILE A 88 -25.87 -14.02 -5.26
C ILE A 88 -26.32 -14.15 -3.78
N GLY A 89 -25.90 -13.24 -2.90
CA GLY A 89 -26.27 -13.25 -1.48
C GLY A 89 -25.09 -13.61 -0.55
N PRO A 90 -25.34 -13.85 0.73
CA PRO A 90 -24.30 -14.01 1.76
C PRO A 90 -23.52 -15.33 1.69
N PHE A 91 -23.91 -16.25 0.80
CA PHE A 91 -23.28 -17.58 0.73
C PHE A 91 -21.77 -17.54 0.44
N ALA A 92 -21.33 -16.61 -0.43
CA ALA A 92 -19.92 -16.44 -0.74
C ALA A 92 -19.14 -15.97 0.49
N ASP A 93 -19.69 -15.05 1.27
CA ASP A 93 -19.07 -14.50 2.47
C ASP A 93 -19.01 -15.53 3.59
N HIS A 94 -20.09 -16.29 3.80
CA HIS A 94 -20.10 -17.41 4.74
C HIS A 94 -19.06 -18.48 4.36
N ALA A 95 -18.89 -18.77 3.07
CA ALA A 95 -17.88 -19.72 2.61
C ALA A 95 -16.45 -19.20 2.84
N LEU A 96 -16.20 -17.90 2.65
CA LEU A 96 -14.92 -17.27 2.94
C LEU A 96 -14.65 -17.26 4.46
N SER A 97 -15.64 -16.87 5.27
CA SER A 97 -15.54 -16.86 6.74
C SER A 97 -15.18 -18.24 7.29
N ARG A 98 -15.83 -19.29 6.78
CA ARG A 98 -15.49 -20.68 7.17
C ARG A 98 -14.06 -21.07 6.81
N GLN A 99 -13.53 -20.57 5.69
CA GLN A 99 -12.14 -20.84 5.31
C GLN A 99 -11.16 -20.17 6.28
N VAL A 100 -11.46 -18.94 6.71
CA VAL A 100 -10.63 -18.21 7.69
C VAL A 100 -10.70 -18.89 9.06
N SER A 101 -11.92 -19.19 9.56
CA SER A 101 -12.10 -19.88 10.86
C SER A 101 -11.40 -21.23 10.90
N ARG A 102 -11.49 -22.01 9.82
CA ARG A 102 -10.80 -23.30 9.72
C ARG A 102 -9.29 -23.14 9.75
N ALA A 103 -8.75 -22.19 8.99
CA ALA A 103 -7.31 -21.92 8.98
C ALA A 103 -6.81 -21.47 10.37
N ALA A 104 -7.55 -20.59 11.05
CA ALA A 104 -7.23 -20.16 12.40
C ALA A 104 -7.22 -21.33 13.40
N HIS A 105 -8.23 -22.21 13.31
CA HIS A 105 -8.32 -23.42 14.13
C HIS A 105 -7.16 -24.41 13.84
N ASP A 106 -6.88 -24.67 12.55
CA ASP A 106 -5.82 -25.62 12.14
C ASP A 106 -4.42 -25.13 12.58
N LEU A 107 -4.24 -23.81 12.72
CA LEU A 107 -3.02 -23.17 13.25
C LEU A 107 -3.01 -23.05 14.77
N GLY A 108 -4.08 -23.46 15.46
CA GLY A 108 -4.19 -23.37 16.93
C GLY A 108 -4.19 -21.94 17.45
N LEU A 109 -4.69 -20.96 16.70
CA LEU A 109 -4.78 -19.57 17.15
C LEU A 109 -5.87 -19.45 18.23
N ILE A 110 -5.47 -18.96 19.41
CA ILE A 110 -6.35 -18.81 20.57
C ILE A 110 -6.65 -17.31 20.75
N ASP A 111 -7.94 -16.97 20.83
CA ASP A 111 -8.44 -15.60 21.04
C ASP A 111 -7.69 -14.53 20.22
N PRO A 112 -7.59 -14.70 18.88
CA PRO A 112 -6.84 -13.80 18.06
C PRO A 112 -7.47 -12.40 18.05
N LEU A 113 -6.63 -11.35 17.96
CA LEU A 113 -7.11 -10.06 17.51
C LEU A 113 -7.36 -10.11 16.01
N VAL A 114 -8.44 -9.52 15.53
CA VAL A 114 -8.76 -9.43 14.10
C VAL A 114 -8.46 -8.01 13.61
N TRP A 115 -7.49 -7.90 12.71
CA TRP A 115 -7.15 -6.65 12.03
C TRP A 115 -7.78 -6.66 10.64
N ILE A 116 -8.75 -5.78 10.43
CA ILE A 116 -9.51 -5.67 9.19
C ILE A 116 -8.99 -4.49 8.37
N ASN A 117 -8.49 -4.78 7.18
CA ASN A 117 -8.25 -3.82 6.12
C ASN A 117 -9.25 -4.03 4.96
N ASP A 118 -9.66 -5.29 4.70
CA ASP A 118 -10.76 -5.59 3.76
C ASP A 118 -12.11 -5.56 4.51
N ALA A 119 -12.86 -4.47 4.33
CA ALA A 119 -14.17 -4.28 4.98
C ALA A 119 -15.17 -5.40 4.67
N SER A 120 -14.99 -6.14 3.59
CA SER A 120 -15.87 -7.27 3.25
C SER A 120 -15.86 -8.42 4.26
N TYR A 121 -14.93 -8.42 5.21
CA TYR A 121 -14.87 -9.34 6.35
C TYR A 121 -15.53 -8.77 7.62
N ALA A 122 -16.29 -7.67 7.54
CA ALA A 122 -16.93 -7.04 8.69
C ALA A 122 -17.82 -7.99 9.48
N GLU A 123 -18.76 -8.69 8.82
CA GLU A 123 -19.64 -9.65 9.48
C GLU A 123 -18.84 -10.79 10.13
N TYR A 124 -17.82 -11.32 9.43
CA TYR A 124 -16.95 -12.35 9.98
C TYR A 124 -16.31 -11.87 11.29
N ALA A 125 -15.57 -10.77 11.25
CA ALA A 125 -14.82 -10.29 12.40
C ALA A 125 -15.72 -10.03 13.62
N LEU A 126 -16.85 -9.36 13.39
CA LEU A 126 -17.78 -8.97 14.45
C LEU A 126 -18.62 -10.13 14.97
N SER A 127 -18.76 -11.23 14.22
CA SER A 127 -19.48 -12.45 14.68
C SER A 127 -18.62 -13.35 15.55
N THR A 128 -17.29 -13.22 15.52
CA THR A 128 -16.39 -14.06 16.32
C THR A 128 -16.38 -13.71 17.80
N GLY A 129 -16.74 -12.48 18.15
CA GLY A 129 -16.56 -11.92 19.50
C GLY A 129 -15.13 -11.56 19.85
N TRP A 130 -14.18 -11.73 18.92
CA TRP A 130 -12.78 -11.37 19.12
C TRP A 130 -12.53 -9.86 19.03
N PRO A 131 -11.51 -9.35 19.75
CA PRO A 131 -11.11 -7.94 19.61
C PRO A 131 -10.80 -7.60 18.18
N THR A 132 -11.38 -6.50 17.68
CA THR A 132 -11.28 -6.10 16.26
C THR A 132 -10.73 -4.70 16.12
N VAL A 133 -9.75 -4.53 15.23
CA VAL A 133 -9.22 -3.25 14.77
C VAL A 133 -9.55 -3.08 13.29
N TYR A 134 -10.15 -1.97 12.90
CA TYR A 134 -10.40 -1.60 11.50
C TYR A 134 -9.36 -0.58 11.03
N ASP A 135 -8.62 -0.88 9.95
CA ASP A 135 -7.55 -0.03 9.39
C ASP A 135 -7.96 0.43 7.98
N VAL A 136 -8.28 1.71 7.86
CA VAL A 136 -8.70 2.35 6.61
C VAL A 136 -7.48 2.97 5.93
N THR A 137 -7.06 2.40 4.81
CA THR A 137 -5.85 2.83 4.08
C THR A 137 -6.14 3.72 2.89
N ASP A 138 -7.34 3.61 2.32
CA ASP A 138 -7.79 4.38 1.16
C ASP A 138 -9.29 4.65 1.28
N ASP A 139 -9.77 5.73 0.65
CA ASP A 139 -11.22 5.99 0.58
C ASP A 139 -11.86 5.23 -0.58
N TRP A 140 -12.07 3.94 -0.36
CA TRP A 140 -12.69 3.06 -1.37
C TRP A 140 -14.12 3.47 -1.73
N LEU A 141 -14.77 4.33 -0.94
CA LEU A 141 -16.08 4.89 -1.30
C LEU A 141 -15.99 5.91 -2.44
N LEU A 142 -14.81 6.49 -2.67
CA LEU A 142 -14.50 7.43 -3.76
C LEU A 142 -13.90 6.75 -4.99
N ALA A 143 -13.52 5.47 -4.89
CA ALA A 143 -13.02 4.69 -6.01
C ALA A 143 -14.14 4.35 -7.01
N GLN A 144 -13.74 3.91 -8.21
CA GLN A 144 -14.70 3.45 -9.22
C GLN A 144 -15.40 2.16 -8.77
N ASN A 145 -16.66 2.28 -8.36
CA ASN A 145 -17.49 1.18 -7.89
C ASN A 145 -18.83 1.13 -8.65
N THR A 146 -19.35 -0.06 -8.87
CA THR A 146 -20.77 -0.20 -9.25
C THR A 146 -21.67 0.22 -8.08
N PRO A 147 -22.93 0.66 -8.33
CA PRO A 147 -23.85 1.05 -7.26
C PRO A 147 -24.05 -0.04 -6.18
N ARG A 148 -24.04 -1.32 -6.59
CA ARG A 148 -24.14 -2.46 -5.64
C ARG A 148 -22.90 -2.62 -4.79
N GLN A 149 -21.72 -2.52 -5.39
CA GLN A 149 -20.45 -2.57 -4.65
C GLN A 149 -20.35 -1.44 -3.64
N LEU A 150 -20.70 -0.22 -4.06
CA LEU A 150 -20.68 0.96 -3.21
C LEU A 150 -21.66 0.85 -2.03
N ALA A 151 -22.90 0.39 -2.29
CA ALA A 151 -23.90 0.20 -1.23
C ALA A 151 -23.43 -0.82 -0.19
N ARG A 152 -22.84 -1.92 -0.65
CA ARG A 152 -22.29 -2.94 0.23
C ARG A 152 -21.10 -2.41 1.03
N LEU A 153 -20.14 -1.77 0.38
CA LEU A 153 -18.95 -1.22 1.02
C LEU A 153 -19.35 -0.20 2.11
N ARG A 154 -20.34 0.66 1.84
CA ARG A 154 -20.89 1.59 2.83
C ARG A 154 -21.48 0.87 4.06
N ALA A 155 -22.21 -0.22 3.84
CA ALA A 155 -22.82 -0.99 4.91
C ALA A 155 -21.74 -1.68 5.76
N ASP A 156 -20.77 -2.34 5.13
CA ASP A 156 -19.66 -3.04 5.78
C ASP A 156 -18.78 -2.05 6.56
N GLU A 157 -18.43 -0.91 5.98
CA GLU A 157 -17.66 0.15 6.65
C GLU A 157 -18.42 0.76 7.84
N ALA A 158 -19.72 1.09 7.65
CA ALA A 158 -20.55 1.63 8.75
C ALA A 158 -20.62 0.65 9.94
N LEU A 159 -20.71 -0.64 9.66
CA LEU A 159 -20.72 -1.68 10.69
C LEU A 159 -19.38 -1.73 11.45
N LEU A 160 -18.25 -1.67 10.73
CA LEU A 160 -16.90 -1.65 11.32
C LEU A 160 -16.66 -0.36 12.11
N LEU A 161 -17.05 0.81 11.59
CA LEU A 161 -16.97 2.08 12.30
C LEU A 161 -17.76 2.04 13.60
N ALA A 162 -18.95 1.43 13.61
CA ALA A 162 -19.79 1.37 14.80
C ALA A 162 -19.28 0.39 15.85
N ARG A 163 -18.67 -0.74 15.47
CA ARG A 163 -18.49 -1.89 16.35
C ARG A 163 -17.05 -2.35 16.58
N SER A 164 -16.06 -1.91 15.79
CA SER A 164 -14.65 -2.26 16.03
C SER A 164 -14.16 -1.65 17.36
N GLY A 165 -13.25 -2.33 18.04
CA GLY A 165 -12.62 -1.85 19.27
C GLY A 165 -11.81 -0.57 19.05
N ALA A 166 -11.15 -0.46 17.88
CA ALA A 166 -10.50 0.76 17.42
C ALA A 166 -10.63 0.90 15.91
N VAL A 167 -10.55 2.14 15.41
CA VAL A 167 -10.44 2.46 14.00
C VAL A 167 -9.14 3.22 13.78
N VAL A 168 -8.31 2.70 12.88
CA VAL A 168 -7.06 3.32 12.44
C VAL A 168 -7.27 3.87 11.04
N VAL A 169 -6.68 5.02 10.76
CA VAL A 169 -6.68 5.66 9.43
C VAL A 169 -5.26 6.10 9.08
N CYS A 170 -4.90 6.08 7.80
CA CYS A 170 -3.53 6.43 7.40
C CYS A 170 -3.37 7.91 7.00
N SER A 171 -4.44 8.64 6.70
CA SER A 171 -4.35 10.02 6.22
C SER A 171 -5.17 11.01 7.05
N PRO A 172 -4.78 12.30 7.07
CA PRO A 172 -5.59 13.35 7.69
C PRO A 172 -6.98 13.49 7.05
N ALA A 173 -7.12 13.21 5.76
CA ALA A 173 -8.40 13.25 5.07
C ALA A 173 -9.35 12.17 5.59
N LEU A 174 -8.85 10.93 5.73
CA LEU A 174 -9.59 9.83 6.34
C LEU A 174 -9.91 10.11 7.81
N ALA A 175 -8.97 10.73 8.55
CA ALA A 175 -9.23 11.11 9.95
C ALA A 175 -10.39 12.12 10.08
N ARG A 176 -10.49 13.08 9.15
CA ARG A 176 -11.63 14.01 9.15
C ARG A 176 -12.96 13.29 8.86
N THR A 177 -13.01 12.52 7.77
CA THR A 177 -14.27 11.92 7.31
C THR A 177 -14.76 10.78 8.22
N ARG A 178 -13.87 9.91 8.71
CA ARG A 178 -14.24 8.81 9.62
C ARG A 178 -14.32 9.26 11.07
N GLY A 179 -13.60 10.33 11.42
CA GLY A 179 -13.64 10.96 12.74
C GLY A 179 -14.95 11.67 13.08
N GLU A 180 -15.81 11.94 12.09
CA GLU A 180 -17.14 12.52 12.32
C GLU A 180 -18.06 11.63 13.17
N SER A 181 -17.92 10.31 13.08
CA SER A 181 -18.79 9.34 13.76
C SER A 181 -18.19 8.80 15.06
N ARG A 182 -16.88 8.79 15.20
CA ARG A 182 -16.16 8.27 16.38
C ARG A 182 -14.71 8.72 16.39
N ALA A 183 -14.02 8.59 17.54
CA ALA A 183 -12.58 8.77 17.62
C ALA A 183 -11.85 7.74 16.74
N VAL A 184 -10.87 8.21 15.96
CA VAL A 184 -10.01 7.41 15.10
C VAL A 184 -8.54 7.67 15.45
N GLU A 185 -7.69 6.67 15.22
CA GLU A 185 -6.25 6.75 15.44
C GLU A 185 -5.56 7.03 14.11
N LEU A 186 -4.87 8.16 13.99
CA LEU A 186 -4.11 8.50 12.79
C LEU A 186 -2.73 7.84 12.87
N ILE A 187 -2.50 6.82 12.04
CA ILE A 187 -1.21 6.14 11.87
C ILE A 187 -0.83 6.20 10.39
N PRO A 188 -0.10 7.25 9.95
CA PRO A 188 0.32 7.38 8.57
C PRO A 188 1.28 6.28 8.13
N ASN A 189 1.63 6.26 6.85
CA ASN A 189 2.67 5.40 6.32
C ASN A 189 4.06 5.78 6.84
N GLY A 190 5.04 4.96 6.55
CA GLY A 190 6.43 5.15 6.89
C GLY A 190 7.34 4.73 5.74
N VAL A 191 8.63 4.72 6.00
CA VAL A 191 9.65 4.24 5.06
C VAL A 191 10.73 3.45 5.79
N ASP A 192 11.41 2.57 5.08
CA ASP A 192 12.67 1.96 5.51
C ASP A 192 13.80 2.94 5.18
N VAL A 193 14.11 3.81 6.14
CA VAL A 193 15.10 4.89 5.98
C VAL A 193 16.49 4.32 5.68
N ASP A 194 16.87 3.23 6.33
CA ASP A 194 18.19 2.63 6.15
C ASP A 194 18.33 2.04 4.75
N LEU A 195 17.30 1.37 4.25
CA LEU A 195 17.28 0.82 2.89
C LEU A 195 17.40 1.93 1.83
N PHE A 196 16.65 3.04 1.98
CA PHE A 196 16.64 4.12 0.98
C PHE A 196 17.87 5.02 1.04
N ARG A 197 18.60 5.02 2.14
CA ARG A 197 19.87 5.81 2.30
C ARG A 197 21.13 5.00 2.05
N THR A 198 21.06 3.66 2.18
CA THR A 198 22.21 2.81 1.88
C THR A 198 22.51 2.89 0.37
N PRO A 199 23.74 3.25 -0.04
CA PRO A 199 24.11 3.31 -1.45
C PRO A 199 23.84 1.98 -2.17
N GLN A 200 23.12 2.04 -3.27
CA GLN A 200 22.75 0.90 -4.10
C GLN A 200 23.48 0.96 -5.45
N PRO A 201 23.81 -0.19 -6.07
CA PRO A 201 24.32 -0.18 -7.42
C PRO A 201 23.29 0.37 -8.41
N ARG A 202 23.77 1.01 -9.49
CA ARG A 202 22.87 1.46 -10.56
C ARG A 202 22.20 0.24 -11.20
N PRO A 203 20.86 0.22 -11.30
CA PRO A 203 20.13 -0.84 -11.99
C PRO A 203 20.55 -0.91 -13.47
N THR A 204 20.71 -2.13 -13.99
CA THR A 204 21.20 -2.36 -15.37
C THR A 204 20.17 -2.00 -16.44
N ASP A 205 18.89 -2.02 -16.07
CA ASP A 205 17.74 -1.67 -16.91
C ASP A 205 17.33 -0.20 -16.80
N LEU A 206 17.98 0.58 -15.90
CA LEU A 206 17.77 2.02 -15.83
C LEU A 206 18.43 2.70 -17.03
N PRO A 207 17.70 3.48 -17.86
CA PRO A 207 18.23 4.20 -19.01
C PRO A 207 19.36 5.16 -18.66
N ALA A 208 20.15 5.55 -19.65
CA ALA A 208 21.20 6.56 -19.48
C ALA A 208 20.62 7.93 -19.08
N SER A 209 21.41 8.71 -18.36
CA SER A 209 21.05 10.11 -17.99
C SER A 209 21.02 11.04 -19.23
N PRO A 210 20.15 12.08 -19.17
CA PRO A 210 19.28 12.41 -18.05
C PRO A 210 18.06 11.48 -17.96
N VAL A 211 17.73 11.03 -16.73
CA VAL A 211 16.62 10.10 -16.51
C VAL A 211 15.69 10.59 -15.38
N ALA A 212 14.41 10.70 -15.72
CA ALA A 212 13.32 10.86 -14.75
C ALA A 212 12.76 9.50 -14.37
N VAL A 213 12.58 9.25 -13.07
CA VAL A 213 12.08 7.97 -12.57
C VAL A 213 10.75 8.17 -11.85
N TYR A 214 9.75 7.37 -12.23
CA TYR A 214 8.55 7.13 -11.44
C TYR A 214 8.64 5.74 -10.83
N VAL A 215 8.42 5.62 -9.52
CA VAL A 215 8.31 4.32 -8.84
C VAL A 215 6.91 4.14 -8.30
N GLY A 216 6.25 3.06 -8.66
CA GLY A 216 4.95 2.66 -8.13
C GLY A 216 4.03 2.04 -9.16
N THR A 217 2.89 1.53 -8.70
CA THR A 217 1.87 0.99 -9.59
C THR A 217 1.30 2.09 -10.49
N LEU A 218 1.36 1.88 -11.79
CA LEU A 218 0.65 2.70 -12.77
C LEU A 218 -0.83 2.29 -12.73
N HIS A 219 -1.71 3.18 -12.33
CA HIS A 219 -3.12 2.90 -12.15
C HIS A 219 -3.99 4.01 -12.74
N GLU A 220 -5.07 3.64 -13.44
CA GLU A 220 -5.95 4.58 -14.15
C GLU A 220 -6.53 5.69 -13.26
N ASP A 221 -6.79 5.41 -11.98
CA ASP A 221 -7.40 6.36 -11.05
C ASP A 221 -6.43 7.39 -10.48
N ARG A 222 -5.11 7.24 -10.70
CA ARG A 222 -4.09 8.10 -10.09
C ARG A 222 -2.97 8.56 -11.01
N THR A 223 -2.70 7.87 -12.12
CA THR A 223 -1.59 8.21 -13.02
C THR A 223 -2.07 9.15 -14.12
N ASP A 224 -1.49 10.34 -14.24
CA ASP A 224 -1.76 11.29 -15.32
C ASP A 224 -0.92 10.91 -16.55
N VAL A 225 -1.42 9.96 -17.34
CA VAL A 225 -0.75 9.50 -18.58
C VAL A 225 -0.55 10.63 -19.58
N PRO A 226 -1.53 11.53 -19.84
CA PRO A 226 -1.29 12.72 -20.68
C PRO A 226 -0.11 13.57 -20.20
N LEU A 227 0.04 13.80 -18.90
CA LEU A 227 1.16 14.59 -18.36
C LEU A 227 2.52 13.93 -18.60
N ILE A 228 2.59 12.59 -18.51
CA ILE A 228 3.82 11.85 -18.85
C ILE A 228 4.17 12.02 -20.33
N LEU A 229 3.18 11.95 -21.21
CA LEU A 229 3.37 12.16 -22.66
C LEU A 229 3.77 13.61 -22.98
N ASP A 230 3.13 14.61 -22.34
CA ASP A 230 3.48 16.01 -22.47
C ASP A 230 4.95 16.27 -22.05
N LEU A 231 5.41 15.62 -20.96
CA LEU A 231 6.81 15.68 -20.51
C LEU A 231 7.76 15.09 -21.54
N ALA A 232 7.45 13.91 -22.10
CA ALA A 232 8.28 13.24 -23.09
C ALA A 232 8.37 14.05 -24.41
N GLU A 233 7.28 14.70 -24.83
CA GLU A 233 7.24 15.56 -26.00
C GLU A 233 8.08 16.83 -25.80
N ALA A 234 7.96 17.46 -24.62
CA ALA A 234 8.69 18.67 -24.30
C ALA A 234 10.19 18.47 -24.07
N ARG A 235 10.60 17.25 -23.64
CA ARG A 235 12.00 16.91 -23.32
C ARG A 235 12.39 15.59 -24.02
N PRO A 236 12.63 15.63 -25.33
CA PRO A 236 13.01 14.43 -26.11
C PRO A 236 14.41 13.89 -25.77
N ASP A 237 15.21 14.65 -25.03
CA ASP A 237 16.50 14.24 -24.46
C ASP A 237 16.37 13.49 -23.13
N LEU A 238 15.25 13.65 -22.41
CA LEU A 238 15.01 13.03 -21.08
C LEU A 238 14.45 11.63 -21.23
N GLN A 239 15.11 10.66 -20.62
CA GLN A 239 14.57 9.31 -20.49
C GLN A 239 13.57 9.25 -19.33
N ILE A 240 12.43 8.62 -19.50
CA ILE A 240 11.39 8.46 -18.47
C ILE A 240 11.24 6.99 -18.14
N ALA A 241 11.71 6.58 -16.97
CA ALA A 241 11.62 5.21 -16.50
C ALA A 241 10.42 5.04 -15.54
N LEU A 242 9.48 4.19 -15.93
CA LEU A 242 8.26 3.88 -15.17
C LEU A 242 8.44 2.50 -14.52
N VAL A 243 8.72 2.49 -13.21
CA VAL A 243 9.06 1.30 -12.43
C VAL A 243 7.86 0.88 -11.60
N GLY A 244 7.29 -0.28 -11.89
CA GLY A 244 6.18 -0.85 -11.12
C GLY A 244 5.17 -1.61 -11.97
N PRO A 245 4.17 -2.24 -11.33
CA PRO A 245 3.10 -2.94 -12.05
C PRO A 245 2.29 -1.98 -12.92
N ASP A 246 1.98 -2.42 -14.13
CA ASP A 246 1.11 -1.70 -15.07
C ASP A 246 -0.33 -2.21 -14.95
N HIS A 247 -1.21 -1.34 -14.45
CA HIS A 247 -2.65 -1.55 -14.32
C HIS A 247 -3.44 -0.46 -15.04
N LEU A 248 -2.84 0.17 -16.04
CA LEU A 248 -3.50 1.12 -16.93
C LEU A 248 -4.44 0.41 -17.91
N ALA A 249 -5.31 1.17 -18.55
CA ALA A 249 -5.99 0.72 -19.75
C ALA A 249 -4.97 0.34 -20.83
N ARG A 250 -5.25 -0.73 -21.57
CA ARG A 250 -4.34 -1.20 -22.62
C ARG A 250 -3.97 -0.10 -23.62
N SER A 251 -4.91 0.76 -23.98
CA SER A 251 -4.68 1.90 -24.87
C SER A 251 -3.64 2.87 -24.31
N ASP A 252 -3.63 3.13 -23.00
CA ASP A 252 -2.70 4.04 -22.37
C ASP A 252 -1.31 3.41 -22.22
N SER A 253 -1.23 2.14 -21.86
CA SER A 253 0.04 1.40 -21.88
C SER A 253 0.66 1.37 -23.27
N GLU A 254 -0.15 1.13 -24.34
CA GLU A 254 0.30 1.15 -25.74
C GLU A 254 0.78 2.56 -26.17
N ARG A 255 0.11 3.63 -25.74
CA ARG A 255 0.55 5.01 -26.00
C ARG A 255 1.89 5.33 -25.35
N LEU A 256 2.08 4.96 -24.08
CA LEU A 256 3.36 5.14 -23.40
C LEU A 256 4.47 4.34 -24.06
N ALA A 257 4.23 3.07 -24.37
CA ALA A 257 5.21 2.18 -25.03
C ALA A 257 5.60 2.61 -26.45
N ALA A 258 4.77 3.41 -27.12
CA ALA A 258 5.05 3.93 -28.46
C ALA A 258 6.08 5.08 -28.46
N VAL A 259 6.38 5.70 -27.30
CA VAL A 259 7.33 6.80 -27.17
C VAL A 259 8.72 6.24 -26.82
N ALA A 260 9.71 6.48 -27.67
CA ALA A 260 11.04 5.88 -27.55
C ALA A 260 11.80 6.24 -26.26
N THR A 261 11.48 7.38 -25.65
CA THR A 261 12.09 7.87 -24.40
C THR A 261 11.33 7.40 -23.14
N ILE A 262 10.21 6.67 -23.26
CA ILE A 262 9.46 6.14 -22.15
C ILE A 262 9.72 4.64 -22.00
N HIS A 263 10.15 4.21 -20.83
CA HIS A 263 10.54 2.84 -20.52
C HIS A 263 9.61 2.26 -19.43
N LEU A 264 8.78 1.29 -19.81
CA LEU A 264 7.95 0.51 -18.87
C LEU A 264 8.78 -0.64 -18.31
N LEU A 265 9.43 -0.47 -17.15
CA LEU A 265 10.37 -1.43 -16.58
C LEU A 265 9.69 -2.55 -15.77
N GLY A 266 8.38 -2.44 -15.56
CA GLY A 266 7.64 -3.44 -14.79
C GLY A 266 7.96 -3.45 -13.29
N PRO A 267 7.39 -4.42 -12.55
CA PRO A 267 7.58 -4.52 -11.11
C PRO A 267 9.00 -4.96 -10.76
N GLN A 268 9.62 -4.26 -9.80
CA GLN A 268 10.94 -4.57 -9.26
C GLN A 268 10.83 -5.06 -7.81
N PRO A 269 11.76 -5.89 -7.33
CA PRO A 269 11.89 -6.23 -5.92
C PRO A 269 12.05 -4.96 -5.07
N TYR A 270 11.41 -4.93 -3.89
CA TYR A 270 11.37 -3.73 -3.05
C TYR A 270 12.77 -3.25 -2.62
N ASP A 271 13.69 -4.17 -2.38
CA ASP A 271 15.08 -3.91 -2.02
C ASP A 271 15.91 -3.32 -3.17
N GLN A 272 15.45 -3.40 -4.42
CA GLN A 272 16.09 -2.78 -5.58
C GLN A 272 15.52 -1.39 -5.91
N VAL A 273 14.33 -1.05 -5.40
CA VAL A 273 13.67 0.24 -5.64
C VAL A 273 14.56 1.45 -5.30
N PRO A 274 15.29 1.45 -4.18
CA PRO A 274 16.19 2.57 -3.85
C PRO A 274 17.24 2.83 -4.93
N GLY A 275 17.75 1.79 -5.59
CA GLY A 275 18.73 1.94 -6.67
C GLY A 275 18.20 2.76 -7.85
N PHE A 276 16.93 2.55 -8.26
CA PHE A 276 16.30 3.37 -9.29
C PHE A 276 16.16 4.82 -8.87
N MET A 277 15.75 5.09 -7.63
CA MET A 277 15.59 6.45 -7.14
C MET A 277 16.94 7.15 -6.94
N GLN A 278 17.93 6.48 -6.36
CA GLN A 278 19.26 7.04 -6.09
C GLN A 278 20.02 7.41 -7.37
N HIS A 279 19.80 6.68 -8.46
CA HIS A 279 20.47 6.91 -9.75
C HIS A 279 19.60 7.69 -10.76
N ALA A 280 18.43 8.17 -10.34
CA ALA A 280 17.63 9.12 -11.11
C ALA A 280 18.25 10.52 -11.05
N ASP A 281 18.15 11.26 -12.14
CA ASP A 281 18.43 12.70 -12.13
C ASP A 281 17.28 13.43 -11.44
N ILE A 282 16.07 12.95 -11.60
CA ILE A 282 14.85 13.47 -10.95
C ILE A 282 13.83 12.35 -10.72
N VAL A 283 13.11 12.43 -9.61
CA VAL A 283 11.92 11.60 -9.36
C VAL A 283 10.68 12.38 -9.76
N VAL A 284 9.76 11.76 -10.47
CA VAL A 284 8.52 12.40 -10.95
C VAL A 284 7.30 11.66 -10.41
N ILE A 285 6.30 12.41 -9.93
CA ILE A 285 5.03 11.86 -9.43
C ILE A 285 3.86 12.55 -10.16
N PRO A 286 3.60 12.16 -11.42
CA PRO A 286 2.56 12.75 -12.26
C PRO A 286 1.20 12.12 -11.91
N HIS A 287 0.65 12.48 -10.76
CA HIS A 287 -0.62 11.95 -10.30
C HIS A 287 -1.80 12.87 -10.66
N LEU A 288 -2.93 12.28 -10.97
CA LEU A 288 -4.21 12.98 -11.09
C LEU A 288 -4.61 13.54 -9.73
N VAL A 289 -5.12 14.76 -9.72
CA VAL A 289 -5.74 15.38 -8.53
C VAL A 289 -7.24 15.14 -8.60
N ASN A 290 -7.75 14.24 -7.79
CA ASN A 290 -9.15 13.89 -7.73
C ASN A 290 -9.55 13.52 -6.28
N PRO A 291 -10.86 13.37 -5.94
CA PRO A 291 -11.28 13.07 -4.57
C PRO A 291 -10.63 11.81 -3.97
N PHE A 292 -10.34 10.79 -4.78
CA PHE A 292 -9.67 9.58 -4.32
C PHE A 292 -8.21 9.86 -3.93
N THR A 293 -7.43 10.54 -4.81
CA THR A 293 -6.02 10.87 -4.54
C THR A 293 -5.86 11.89 -3.40
N GLU A 294 -6.89 12.70 -3.13
CA GLU A 294 -6.95 13.60 -1.98
C GLU A 294 -7.16 12.89 -0.64
N SER A 295 -7.56 11.62 -0.65
CA SER A 295 -7.71 10.81 0.56
C SER A 295 -6.45 10.02 0.93
N LEU A 296 -5.46 9.96 0.05
CA LEU A 296 -4.30 9.08 0.20
C LEU A 296 -3.27 9.62 1.21
N ASP A 297 -2.48 8.68 1.73
CA ASP A 297 -1.18 8.93 2.36
C ASP A 297 -0.12 8.16 1.56
N PRO A 298 0.48 8.77 0.52
CA PRO A 298 1.31 8.05 -0.42
C PRO A 298 2.67 7.66 0.19
N ILE A 299 2.97 6.36 0.23
CA ILE A 299 4.28 5.83 0.69
C ILE A 299 5.43 6.49 -0.08
N LYS A 300 5.23 6.80 -1.37
CA LYS A 300 6.20 7.49 -2.23
C LYS A 300 6.71 8.81 -1.66
N ALA A 301 5.87 9.54 -0.92
CA ALA A 301 6.28 10.79 -0.28
C ALA A 301 7.41 10.55 0.74
N TYR A 302 7.30 9.51 1.53
CA TYR A 302 8.31 9.12 2.51
C TYR A 302 9.55 8.54 1.84
N GLU A 303 9.38 7.77 0.77
CA GLU A 303 10.47 7.20 -0.03
C GLU A 303 11.29 8.30 -0.72
N CYS A 304 10.63 9.31 -1.32
CA CYS A 304 11.29 10.48 -1.92
C CYS A 304 12.09 11.27 -0.88
N LEU A 305 11.51 11.52 0.31
CA LEU A 305 12.21 12.19 1.41
C LEU A 305 13.42 11.40 1.91
N ALA A 306 13.30 10.07 1.98
CA ALA A 306 14.39 9.21 2.43
C ALA A 306 15.51 9.10 1.40
N ALA A 307 15.16 8.95 0.11
CA ALA A 307 16.11 8.92 -1.01
C ALA A 307 16.77 10.28 -1.25
N GLY A 308 16.05 11.37 -0.91
CA GLY A 308 16.55 12.75 -0.95
C GLY A 308 16.86 13.28 -2.35
N ARG A 309 16.34 12.63 -3.39
CA ARG A 309 16.52 13.09 -4.77
C ARG A 309 15.55 14.23 -5.10
N PRO A 310 15.94 15.19 -5.97
CA PRO A 310 15.00 16.17 -6.50
C PRO A 310 13.75 15.47 -7.01
N THR A 311 12.59 15.92 -6.56
CA THR A 311 11.31 15.29 -6.88
C THR A 311 10.31 16.36 -7.32
N VAL A 312 9.65 16.16 -8.46
CA VAL A 312 8.52 16.99 -8.90
C VAL A 312 7.24 16.17 -8.82
N THR A 313 6.23 16.74 -8.20
CA THR A 313 4.92 16.11 -8.02
C THR A 313 3.78 17.07 -8.32
N THR A 314 2.67 16.55 -8.82
CA THR A 314 1.40 17.27 -8.83
C THR A 314 0.89 17.47 -7.38
N PRO A 315 0.00 18.47 -7.11
CA PRO A 315 -0.36 18.86 -5.75
C PRO A 315 -1.38 17.90 -5.09
N VAL A 316 -1.10 16.59 -5.12
CA VAL A 316 -1.92 15.60 -4.42
C VAL A 316 -1.66 15.59 -2.91
N ALA A 317 -2.63 15.09 -2.16
CA ALA A 317 -2.48 14.94 -0.71
C ALA A 317 -1.22 14.14 -0.33
N GLY A 318 -0.63 14.49 0.81
CA GLY A 318 0.59 13.85 1.32
C GLY A 318 1.89 14.43 0.77
N PHE A 319 1.86 15.25 -0.32
CA PHE A 319 3.04 15.93 -0.84
C PHE A 319 3.07 17.44 -0.58
N ARG A 320 1.89 18.10 -0.49
CA ARG A 320 1.76 19.56 -0.47
C ARG A 320 2.62 20.29 0.56
N ASP A 321 2.81 19.71 1.73
CA ASP A 321 3.42 20.37 2.88
C ASP A 321 4.86 19.86 3.15
N LEU A 322 5.44 19.06 2.23
CA LEU A 322 6.73 18.42 2.50
C LEU A 322 7.95 19.31 2.26
N GLY A 323 7.89 20.24 1.33
CA GLY A 323 9.02 21.08 0.95
C GLY A 323 10.23 20.30 0.41
N PRO A 324 11.39 20.98 0.15
CA PRO A 324 12.54 20.34 -0.50
C PRO A 324 12.96 19.01 0.14
N PRO A 325 13.40 18.00 -0.63
CA PRO A 325 13.70 18.06 -2.06
C PRO A 325 12.49 17.86 -2.99
N ILE A 326 11.27 18.06 -2.47
CA ILE A 326 10.02 17.84 -3.20
C ILE A 326 9.45 19.19 -3.63
N ASP A 327 9.35 19.39 -4.94
CA ASP A 327 8.70 20.54 -5.57
C ASP A 327 7.30 20.14 -5.99
N VAL A 328 6.31 20.84 -5.44
CA VAL A 328 4.88 20.60 -5.71
C VAL A 328 4.41 21.63 -6.73
N CYS A 329 3.96 21.17 -7.89
CA CYS A 329 3.53 22.00 -8.99
C CYS A 329 2.12 21.62 -9.44
N ASP A 330 1.38 22.59 -9.97
CA ASP A 330 0.18 22.26 -10.74
C ASP A 330 0.57 21.56 -12.06
N ARG A 331 -0.43 21.04 -12.77
CA ARG A 331 -0.21 20.32 -14.02
C ARG A 331 0.49 21.16 -15.08
N ASP A 332 0.17 22.45 -15.14
CA ASP A 332 0.71 23.38 -16.15
C ASP A 332 2.18 23.73 -15.86
N GLY A 333 2.57 23.82 -14.59
CA GLY A 333 3.95 24.08 -14.16
C GLY A 333 4.85 22.84 -14.12
N PHE A 334 4.30 21.64 -14.17
CA PHE A 334 5.03 20.38 -13.91
C PHE A 334 6.19 20.17 -14.89
N VAL A 335 5.95 20.30 -16.20
CA VAL A 335 6.98 20.11 -17.24
C VAL A 335 8.11 21.12 -17.10
N ALA A 336 7.78 22.40 -16.84
CA ALA A 336 8.77 23.45 -16.64
C ALA A 336 9.61 23.20 -15.37
N ALA A 337 9.02 22.74 -14.29
CA ALA A 337 9.73 22.40 -13.05
C ALA A 337 10.71 21.24 -13.26
N VAL A 338 10.28 20.15 -13.95
CA VAL A 338 11.15 19.04 -14.31
C VAL A 338 12.34 19.53 -15.16
N ALA A 339 12.08 20.34 -16.20
CA ALA A 339 13.11 20.87 -17.07
C ALA A 339 14.12 21.71 -16.27
N ALA A 340 13.66 22.62 -15.43
CA ALA A 340 14.52 23.49 -14.61
C ALA A 340 15.45 22.69 -13.67
N LEU A 341 14.94 21.61 -13.06
CA LEU A 341 15.75 20.77 -12.17
C LEU A 341 16.75 19.91 -12.94
N VAL A 342 16.36 19.32 -14.07
CA VAL A 342 17.25 18.50 -14.93
C VAL A 342 18.39 19.35 -15.50
N ASP A 343 18.13 20.60 -15.90
CA ASP A 343 19.11 21.52 -16.46
C ASP A 343 19.97 22.20 -15.39
N SER A 344 19.67 22.00 -14.10
CA SER A 344 20.42 22.60 -12.99
C SER A 344 21.80 21.97 -12.83
N PRO A 345 22.89 22.77 -12.70
CA PRO A 345 24.23 22.25 -12.40
C PRO A 345 24.29 21.40 -11.12
N ALA A 346 23.47 21.72 -10.12
CA ALA A 346 23.38 20.95 -8.87
C ALA A 346 22.93 19.49 -9.10
N CYS A 347 22.15 19.23 -10.13
CA CYS A 347 21.73 17.88 -10.49
C CYS A 347 22.89 17.01 -10.99
N ALA A 348 23.93 17.63 -11.57
CA ALA A 348 25.12 16.92 -12.09
C ALA A 348 26.14 16.61 -10.98
N ASP A 349 26.32 17.54 -10.03
CA ASP A 349 27.37 17.45 -8.99
C ASP A 349 26.93 16.68 -7.72
N ASP A 350 25.62 16.65 -7.40
CA ASP A 350 25.10 16.06 -6.15
C ASP A 350 24.73 14.55 -6.26
N ARG A 351 25.07 13.89 -7.37
CA ARG A 351 24.71 12.46 -7.57
C ARG A 351 25.34 11.53 -6.54
N ASP A 352 26.49 11.90 -6.01
CA ASP A 352 27.26 11.10 -5.04
C ASP A 352 27.11 11.57 -3.59
N THR A 353 26.45 12.71 -3.35
CA THR A 353 26.26 13.25 -2.00
C THR A 353 24.85 12.94 -1.50
N PRO A 354 24.69 12.09 -0.47
CA PRO A 354 23.37 11.91 0.12
C PRO A 354 22.90 13.24 0.72
N PRO A 355 21.63 13.64 0.46
CA PRO A 355 21.09 14.88 1.01
C PRO A 355 21.07 14.83 2.54
N ALA A 356 21.02 16.03 3.14
CA ALA A 356 20.94 16.17 4.59
C ALA A 356 19.71 15.38 5.13
N PRO A 357 19.92 14.53 6.15
CA PRO A 357 18.87 13.66 6.64
C PRO A 357 17.71 14.48 7.21
N ARG A 358 16.51 14.35 6.62
CA ARG A 358 15.28 14.76 7.26
C ARG A 358 14.78 13.67 8.18
N GLU A 359 14.17 14.07 9.29
CA GLU A 359 13.46 13.13 10.14
C GLU A 359 12.22 12.63 9.39
N VAL A 360 12.26 11.39 8.97
CA VAL A 360 11.16 10.70 8.28
C VAL A 360 10.71 9.54 9.13
N ALA A 361 9.41 9.40 9.30
CA ALA A 361 8.87 8.33 10.13
C ALA A 361 9.12 6.96 9.53
N THR A 362 9.65 6.06 10.34
CA THR A 362 9.96 4.69 9.94
C THR A 362 8.76 3.75 10.07
N TRP A 363 8.76 2.66 9.32
CA TRP A 363 7.76 1.60 9.48
C TRP A 363 7.77 1.01 10.89
N ARG A 364 8.94 0.93 11.53
CA ARG A 364 9.08 0.48 12.92
C ARG A 364 8.28 1.35 13.90
N GLN A 365 8.35 2.67 13.75
CA GLN A 365 7.56 3.60 14.57
C GLN A 365 6.05 3.43 14.31
N ARG A 366 5.65 3.20 13.06
CA ARG A 366 4.24 2.95 12.72
C ARG A 366 3.73 1.63 13.29
N ALA A 367 4.54 0.57 13.22
CA ALA A 367 4.22 -0.72 13.83
C ALA A 367 4.12 -0.62 15.36
N GLN A 368 4.98 0.16 16.01
CA GLN A 368 4.87 0.44 17.46
C GLN A 368 3.54 1.11 17.81
N ALA A 369 3.14 2.13 17.05
CA ALA A 369 1.85 2.80 17.24
C ALA A 369 0.67 1.83 17.03
N MET A 370 0.71 1.02 15.97
CA MET A 370 -0.30 -0.01 15.70
C MET A 370 -0.36 -1.04 16.83
N ASN A 371 0.77 -1.51 17.33
CA ASN A 371 0.84 -2.45 18.45
C ASN A 371 0.19 -1.87 19.72
N GLN A 372 0.42 -0.59 20.02
CA GLN A 372 -0.22 0.09 21.17
C GLN A 372 -1.75 0.12 21.02
N VAL A 373 -2.26 0.38 19.81
CA VAL A 373 -3.71 0.33 19.55
C VAL A 373 -4.24 -1.08 19.79
N MET A 374 -3.58 -2.10 19.24
CA MET A 374 -3.97 -3.50 19.38
C MET A 374 -3.97 -3.96 20.85
N GLN A 375 -2.96 -3.55 21.63
CA GLN A 375 -2.88 -3.85 23.07
C GLN A 375 -4.04 -3.22 23.85
N ARG A 376 -4.38 -1.94 23.59
CA ARG A 376 -5.54 -1.28 24.22
C ARG A 376 -6.84 -2.00 23.90
N VAL A 377 -7.05 -2.41 22.64
CA VAL A 377 -8.25 -3.14 22.22
C VAL A 377 -8.36 -4.50 22.90
N ARG A 378 -7.25 -5.24 23.00
CA ARG A 378 -7.21 -6.52 23.74
C ARG A 378 -7.54 -6.31 25.23
N ALA A 379 -6.91 -5.34 25.88
CA ALA A 379 -7.15 -5.05 27.30
C ALA A 379 -8.62 -4.69 27.58
N ALA A 380 -9.24 -3.91 26.70
CA ALA A 380 -10.66 -3.51 26.83
C ALA A 380 -11.64 -4.71 26.64
N SER A 381 -11.25 -5.72 25.85
CA SER A 381 -12.11 -6.92 25.63
C SER A 381 -12.03 -7.95 26.75
N VAL A 382 -11.03 -7.87 27.63
CA VAL A 382 -10.84 -8.77 28.78
C VAL A 382 -11.42 -8.15 30.06
N ALA A 383 -11.71 -6.85 30.07
CA ALA A 383 -12.37 -6.21 31.21
C ALA A 383 -13.81 -6.70 31.34
N PRO A 384 -14.25 -7.14 32.54
CA PRO A 384 -15.56 -7.73 32.80
C PRO A 384 -16.71 -6.74 32.60
#